data_794e88084cfef58694c347e4c898cb4b
#
_entry.id   794e88084cfef58694c347e4c898cb4b
#
_cell.length_a   1.000
_cell.length_b   1.000
_cell.length_c   1.000
_cell.angle_alpha   90.00
_cell.angle_beta   90.00
_cell.angle_gamma   90.00
#
_symmetry.space_group_name_H-M   'P 1'
#
loop_
_entity.id
_entity.type
_entity.pdbx_description
1 polymer ?
#
loop_
_entity_poly.entity_id
_entity_poly.type
_entity_poly.pdbx_seq_one_letter_code
_entity_poly.pdbx_strand_id
1 'polypeptide(L)'
;MATLSNRQTITFEVIPHPRFRGDWLLMPAWGAPFGLWYRDRQFAINYAEWLAREVEIAEIRVYNRDGSLAESRIISKAGQPEESN
;
A
#
# COMPACT_ATOMS: atom_id res chain seq x y z
N MET A 1 -27.37 -6.94 6.95
CA MET A 1 -26.97 -6.96 6.80
C MET A 1 -26.20 -6.90 6.35
N ALA A 2 -25.86 -6.66 6.41
CA ALA A 2 -25.12 -6.54 6.17
C ALA A 2 -24.43 -6.49 5.48
N THR A 3 -24.10 -6.74 5.25
CA THR A 3 -23.50 -6.70 4.38
C THR A 3 -22.70 -5.79 3.93
N LEU A 4 -22.68 -5.00 4.11
CA LEU A 4 -21.96 -3.99 3.83
C LEU A 4 -20.64 -4.16 4.10
N SER A 5 -20.29 -4.79 4.93
CA SER A 5 -19.00 -4.88 5.33
C SER A 5 -18.12 -5.50 4.37
N ASN A 6 -18.53 -5.80 3.28
CA ASN A 6 -17.68 -6.35 2.31
C ASN A 6 -16.67 -5.41 1.75
N ARG A 7 -16.73 -4.15 2.11
CA ARG A 7 -15.78 -3.23 1.60
C ARG A 7 -14.64 -3.12 2.52
N GLN A 8 -13.87 -4.12 2.66
CA GLN A 8 -12.69 -4.08 3.49
C GLN A 8 -11.59 -3.28 2.81
N THR A 9 -10.90 -2.50 3.58
CA THR A 9 -9.72 -1.79 3.11
C THR A 9 -8.53 -2.73 3.17
N ILE A 10 -7.85 -2.85 2.05
CA ILE A 10 -6.63 -3.65 1.98
C ILE A 10 -5.46 -2.68 2.10
N THR A 11 -4.57 -2.93 3.04
CA THR A 11 -3.44 -2.04 3.29
C THR A 11 -2.16 -2.63 2.75
N PHE A 12 -1.42 -1.81 2.00
CA PHE A 12 -0.09 -2.15 1.54
C PHE A 12 0.89 -1.21 2.23
N GLU A 13 2.05 -1.73 2.62
CA GLU A 13 3.05 -0.92 3.29
C GLU A 13 4.35 -0.96 2.52
N VAL A 14 4.94 0.21 2.30
CA VAL A 14 6.26 0.33 1.69
C VAL A 14 7.21 0.75 2.80
N ILE A 15 8.05 -0.17 3.23
CA ILE A 15 8.90 0.01 4.40
C ILE A 15 10.37 -0.18 4.04
N PRO A 16 11.28 0.40 4.82
CA PRO A 16 12.70 0.14 4.60
C PRO A 16 12.99 -1.33 4.89
N HIS A 17 13.89 -1.91 4.11
CA HIS A 17 14.28 -3.30 4.34
C HIS A 17 15.00 -3.39 5.68
N PRO A 18 14.63 -4.33 6.53
CA PRO A 18 15.22 -4.40 7.87
C PRO A 18 16.69 -4.80 7.88
N ARG A 19 17.16 -5.47 6.84
CA ARG A 19 18.54 -5.91 6.82
C ARG A 19 19.40 -5.23 5.78
N PHE A 20 18.82 -4.87 4.65
CA PHE A 20 19.60 -4.34 3.54
C PHE A 20 19.35 -2.85 3.43
N ARG A 21 20.26 -2.10 4.02
CA ARG A 21 20.16 -0.66 4.05
C ARG A 21 20.06 -0.12 2.63
N GLY A 22 19.14 0.75 2.43
CA GLY A 22 18.93 1.34 1.12
C GLY A 22 17.83 0.67 0.31
N ASP A 23 17.45 -0.52 0.70
CA ASP A 23 16.42 -1.25 -0.03
C ASP A 23 15.08 -1.12 0.66
N TRP A 24 14.04 -1.56 -0.01
CA TRP A 24 12.67 -1.38 0.44
C TRP A 24 11.86 -2.66 0.25
N LEU A 25 10.84 -2.81 1.08
CA LEU A 25 9.91 -3.92 0.95
C LEU A 25 8.51 -3.37 0.72
N LEU A 26 7.77 -4.03 -0.14
CA LEU A 26 6.33 -3.81 -0.27
C LEU A 26 5.64 -4.99 0.37
N MET A 27 4.88 -4.74 1.41
CA MET A 27 4.24 -5.78 2.19
C MET A 27 2.75 -5.57 2.25
N PRO A 28 1.96 -6.61 2.02
CA PRO A 28 0.54 -6.51 2.33
C PRO A 28 0.39 -6.59 3.85
N ALA A 29 -0.48 -5.77 4.38
CA ALA A 29 -0.62 -5.69 5.83
C ALA A 29 -1.38 -6.86 6.44
N TRP A 30 -1.92 -7.74 5.63
CA TRP A 30 -2.66 -8.89 6.18
C TRP A 30 -1.74 -10.02 6.61
N GLY A 31 -0.44 -9.76 6.65
CA GLY A 31 0.43 -10.76 7.23
C GLY A 31 0.99 -11.79 6.29
N ALA A 32 1.15 -11.44 5.06
CA ALA A 32 1.80 -12.34 4.12
C ALA A 32 3.19 -12.67 4.63
N PRO A 33 3.66 -13.87 4.45
CA PRO A 33 4.95 -14.26 5.00
C PRO A 33 6.14 -13.69 4.26
N PHE A 34 5.92 -12.98 3.20
CA PHE A 34 7.02 -12.41 2.43
C PHE A 34 6.59 -11.09 1.84
N GLY A 35 7.56 -10.28 1.52
CA GLY A 35 7.34 -9.03 0.85
C GLY A 35 8.05 -9.02 -0.49
N LEU A 36 7.72 -8.07 -1.31
CA LEU A 36 8.43 -7.85 -2.56
C LEU A 36 9.55 -6.88 -2.30
N TRP A 37 10.72 -7.19 -2.79
CA TRP A 37 11.95 -6.46 -2.48
C TRP A 37 12.29 -5.51 -3.62
N TYR A 38 12.50 -4.26 -3.31
CA TYR A 38 12.83 -3.24 -4.29
C TYR A 38 14.05 -2.45 -3.83
N ARG A 39 14.85 -2.02 -4.77
CA ARG A 39 15.99 -1.17 -4.45
C ARG A 39 15.61 0.29 -4.40
N ASP A 40 14.47 0.63 -4.96
CA ASP A 40 14.04 2.01 -5.04
C ASP A 40 12.63 2.11 -4.46
N ARG A 41 12.45 3.04 -3.54
CA ARG A 41 11.16 3.23 -2.88
C ARG A 41 10.06 3.53 -3.89
N GLN A 42 10.37 4.34 -4.89
CA GLN A 42 9.35 4.73 -5.87
C GLN A 42 8.84 3.54 -6.66
N PHE A 43 9.71 2.58 -6.97
CA PHE A 43 9.27 1.38 -7.68
C PHE A 43 8.31 0.56 -6.80
N ALA A 44 8.58 0.48 -5.51
CA ALA A 44 7.69 -0.22 -4.60
C ALA A 44 6.33 0.48 -4.55
N ILE A 45 6.34 1.82 -4.49
CA ILE A 45 5.11 2.58 -4.47
C ILE A 45 4.32 2.37 -5.77
N ASN A 46 4.99 2.39 -6.90
CA ASN A 46 4.33 2.22 -8.18
C ASN A 46 3.64 0.87 -8.27
N TYR A 47 4.30 -0.17 -7.78
CA TYR A 47 3.69 -1.49 -7.83
C TYR A 47 2.52 -1.60 -6.85
N ALA A 48 2.64 -0.95 -5.69
CA ALA A 48 1.53 -0.92 -4.74
C ALA A 48 0.31 -0.24 -5.35
N GLU A 49 0.52 0.83 -6.08
CA GLU A 49 -0.58 1.51 -6.76
C GLU A 49 -1.20 0.63 -7.82
N TRP A 50 -0.39 -0.15 -8.50
CA TRP A 50 -0.90 -1.05 -9.51
C TRP A 50 -1.74 -2.16 -8.86
N LEU A 51 -1.26 -2.72 -7.76
CA LEU A 51 -2.02 -3.73 -7.04
C LEU A 51 -3.31 -3.15 -6.47
N ALA A 52 -3.27 -1.90 -6.05
CA ALA A 52 -4.43 -1.26 -5.45
C ALA A 52 -5.61 -1.18 -6.41
N ARG A 53 -5.35 -1.21 -7.70
CA ARG A 53 -6.42 -1.16 -8.68
C ARG A 53 -7.24 -2.43 -8.71
N GLU A 54 -6.71 -3.50 -8.13
CA GLU A 54 -7.39 -4.78 -8.16
C GLU A 54 -8.35 -4.98 -6.99
N VAL A 55 -8.37 -4.05 -6.06
CA VAL A 55 -9.23 -4.17 -4.88
C VAL A 55 -10.16 -2.97 -4.80
N GLU A 56 -11.21 -3.11 -4.01
CA GLU A 56 -12.21 -2.06 -3.90
C GLU A 56 -11.66 -0.81 -3.25
N ILE A 57 -11.01 -0.98 -2.13
CA ILE A 57 -10.42 0.13 -1.39
C ILE A 57 -9.05 -0.31 -0.91
N ALA A 58 -8.05 0.49 -1.20
CA ALA A 58 -6.70 0.22 -0.76
C ALA A 58 -6.14 1.41 -0.02
N GLU A 59 -5.36 1.14 0.99
CA GLU A 59 -4.56 2.15 1.67
C GLU A 59 -3.10 1.82 1.40
N ILE A 60 -2.33 2.80 0.95
CA ILE A 60 -0.90 2.62 0.75
C ILE A 60 -0.18 3.49 1.75
N ARG A 61 0.58 2.87 2.63
CA ARG A 61 1.37 3.56 3.64
C ARG A 61 2.82 3.50 3.25
N VAL A 62 3.43 4.65 3.14
CA VAL A 62 4.84 4.76 2.74
C VAL A 62 5.63 5.29 3.92
N TYR A 63 6.70 4.61 4.27
CA TYR A 63 7.49 4.96 5.44
C TYR A 63 8.85 5.52 5.05
N ASN A 64 9.37 6.35 5.92
CA ASN A 64 10.72 6.87 5.79
C ASN A 64 11.72 5.85 6.33
N ARG A 65 13.00 6.09 6.09
CA ARG A 65 14.03 5.17 6.55
C ARG A 65 14.11 5.06 8.05
N ASP A 66 13.66 6.08 8.78
CA ASP A 66 13.69 6.02 10.22
C ASP A 66 12.46 5.32 10.80
N GLY A 67 11.58 4.82 9.94
CA GLY A 67 10.38 4.11 10.39
C GLY A 67 9.17 4.99 10.56
N SER A 68 9.31 6.31 10.40
CA SER A 68 8.16 7.19 10.54
C SER A 68 7.31 7.15 9.27
N LEU A 69 6.03 7.42 9.40
CA LEU A 69 5.13 7.41 8.26
C LEU A 69 5.36 8.65 7.42
N ALA A 70 5.69 8.47 6.16
CA ALA A 70 5.90 9.58 5.25
C ALA A 70 4.60 10.02 4.59
N GLU A 71 3.78 9.05 4.23
CA GLU A 71 2.57 9.38 3.51
C GLU A 71 1.59 8.21 3.59
N SER A 72 0.32 8.52 3.53
CA SER A 72 -0.73 7.52 3.48
C SER A 72 -1.75 8.00 2.48
N ARG A 73 -2.15 7.13 1.57
CA ARG A 73 -3.18 7.53 0.62
C ARG A 73 -4.19 6.41 0.43
N ILE A 74 -5.41 6.80 0.19
CA ILE A 74 -6.52 5.87 -0.01
C ILE A 74 -6.88 5.89 -1.48
N ILE A 75 -6.98 4.72 -2.07
CA ILE A 75 -7.40 4.57 -3.45
C ILE A 75 -8.67 3.74 -3.46
N SER A 76 -9.73 4.30 -3.99
CA SER A 76 -11.01 3.63 -4.01
C SER A 76 -11.48 3.49 -5.44
N LYS A 77 -11.80 2.28 -5.81
CA LYS A 77 -12.30 2.03 -7.14
C LYS A 77 -13.65 2.68 -7.36
N ALA A 78 -14.47 2.63 -6.34
CA ALA A 78 -15.79 3.18 -6.46
C ALA A 78 -15.81 4.69 -6.35
N GLY A 79 -14.89 5.27 -5.67
CA GLY A 79 -14.91 6.68 -5.42
C GLY A 79 -14.21 7.51 -6.43
N GLN A 80 -13.72 6.87 -7.42
CA GLN A 80 -12.98 7.56 -8.30
C GLN A 80 -13.68 8.56 -9.01
N PRO A 81 -14.05 9.00 -9.22
CA PRO A 81 -14.32 10.08 -9.90
C PRO A 81 -14.54 11.23 -9.26
N GLU A 82 -14.15 11.02 -8.68
CA GLU A 82 -14.26 11.75 -8.42
C GLU A 82 -14.42 12.60 -8.42
N GLU A 83 -14.27 12.41 -8.27
CA GLU A 83 -14.16 12.88 -8.21
C GLU A 83 -14.36 13.76 -8.59
N SER A 84 -14.35 13.87 -8.69
CA SER A 84 -14.40 14.54 -9.02
C SER A 84 -14.79 15.29 -9.37
N ASN A 85 -15.10 15.48 -9.38
CA ASN A 85 -15.38 16.08 -9.66
C ASN A 85 -15.44 16.50 -9.79
#